data_76aa654d0ad0021dda00c6fcc90fc251
#
_entry.id   76aa654d0ad0021dda00c6fcc90fc251
#
_cell.length_a   1.000
_cell.length_b   1.000
_cell.length_c   1.000
_cell.angle_alpha   90.00
_cell.angle_beta   90.00
_cell.angle_gamma   90.00
#
_symmetry.space_group_name_H-M   'P 1'
#
loop_
_entity.id
_entity.type
_entity.pdbx_description
1 polymer ?
#
loop_
_entity_poly.entity_id
_entity_poly.type
_entity_poly.pdbx_seq_one_letter_code
_entity_poly.pdbx_strand_id
1 'polypeptide(L)'
;LPRRRRRPARLILFLRFMENEYQIEQYVEGMSVLTDVYDKMCSYEDLEISYREARKGKRYRPEILKFSDKLETGLDLLLFELNEQVYEMGRYRMFYVHEPKLRLVMSIPFRDRIVQWSIYRYLFPFYDKQFIEDSYACRKDKGSHAAADKLQYWLRQAHRKELENPDKKCYYLKLDISKYFYRVNHEILLDILRVRIHDEKMMTLLERIINNPNQKFGLPAGFSPEDCPYEDWLDDTGMPIGNLTSQMFANIYLDQLDQFCKHTLGISHYIRYMDDVIILSESKEELHRWKDCIERFLNECLALSLNNKTAIRPITLGIDFVGYKIWATHRKLKKSTARKIIRKVKVICYQLSIGEMTKDEFKRRAASYHGILIHCNSHGLCTELNRIYCSYVKTLEQNGIGLSQVVVPEPKETKTEVQTVECHRNNRPPLRSCEDASRDHQQAGIVHSGDECGG
;
A
#
# COMPACT_ATOMS: atom_id res chain seq x y z
N LEU A 1 -28.64 32.73 11.91
CA LEU A 1 -28.60 31.55 12.80
C LEU A 1 -27.46 30.65 12.29
N PRO A 2 -26.41 30.28 13.10
CA PRO A 2 -25.36 29.40 12.65
C PRO A 2 -25.95 28.02 12.34
N ARG A 3 -25.71 27.51 11.12
CA ARG A 3 -26.05 26.14 10.74
C ARG A 3 -25.36 25.19 11.70
N ARG A 4 -26.11 24.51 12.56
CA ARG A 4 -25.62 23.40 13.37
C ARG A 4 -24.91 22.42 12.41
N ARG A 5 -23.58 22.25 12.57
CA ARG A 5 -22.81 21.23 11.87
C ARG A 5 -23.49 19.89 12.14
N ARG A 6 -24.16 19.32 11.14
CA ARG A 6 -24.68 17.94 11.24
C ARG A 6 -23.45 17.05 11.37
N ARG A 7 -23.28 16.42 12.53
CA ARG A 7 -22.28 15.36 12.70
C ARG A 7 -22.57 14.30 11.63
N PRO A 8 -21.58 13.82 10.87
CA PRO A 8 -21.81 12.83 9.83
C PRO A 8 -22.40 11.57 10.48
N ALA A 9 -23.61 11.19 10.08
CA ALA A 9 -24.42 10.16 10.72
C ALA A 9 -23.72 8.77 10.78
N ARG A 10 -22.76 8.52 9.87
CA ARG A 10 -22.03 7.24 9.78
C ARG A 10 -20.74 7.19 10.60
N LEU A 11 -20.09 8.31 10.87
CA LEU A 11 -19.05 8.37 11.90
C LEU A 11 -19.65 8.00 13.28
N ILE A 12 -20.90 8.41 13.53
CA ILE A 12 -21.67 7.99 14.69
C ILE A 12 -21.89 6.45 14.71
N LEU A 13 -21.95 5.79 13.56
CA LEU A 13 -22.06 4.32 13.49
C LEU A 13 -20.75 3.61 13.87
N PHE A 14 -19.60 4.08 13.37
CA PHE A 14 -18.27 3.62 13.82
C PHE A 14 -18.12 3.82 15.34
N LEU A 15 -18.57 4.96 15.81
CA LEU A 15 -18.56 5.34 17.22
C LEU A 15 -19.58 4.52 18.06
N ARG A 16 -20.69 4.02 17.49
CA ARG A 16 -21.64 3.10 18.14
C ARG A 16 -21.07 1.68 18.31
N PHE A 17 -20.11 1.26 17.49
CA PHE A 17 -19.34 0.03 17.71
C PHE A 17 -18.30 0.16 18.85
N MET A 18 -17.93 1.40 19.21
CA MET A 18 -17.14 1.74 20.37
C MET A 18 -18.13 2.01 21.53
N GLU A 19 -18.42 1.06 22.38
CA GLU A 19 -19.49 1.05 23.40
C GLU A 19 -19.50 2.22 24.44
N ASN A 20 -18.75 3.32 24.20
CA ASN A 20 -18.59 4.39 25.21
C ASN A 20 -18.48 5.78 24.56
N GLU A 21 -19.55 6.59 24.64
CA GLU A 21 -19.59 7.98 24.13
C GLU A 21 -18.47 8.87 24.69
N TYR A 22 -18.04 8.64 25.92
CA TYR A 22 -16.97 9.41 26.57
C TYR A 22 -15.57 9.15 25.97
N GLN A 23 -15.27 7.91 25.58
CA GLN A 23 -14.02 7.58 24.88
C GLN A 23 -13.97 8.17 23.47
N ILE A 24 -15.13 8.39 22.88
CA ILE A 24 -15.30 8.99 21.55
C ILE A 24 -14.90 10.46 21.54
N GLU A 25 -15.37 11.23 22.54
CA GLU A 25 -15.03 12.66 22.63
C GLU A 25 -13.54 12.86 22.89
N GLN A 26 -12.92 12.09 23.78
CA GLN A 26 -11.48 12.10 24.01
C GLN A 26 -10.67 11.66 22.78
N TYR A 27 -11.16 10.66 22.02
CA TYR A 27 -10.50 10.19 20.82
C TYR A 27 -10.52 11.27 19.70
N VAL A 28 -11.61 11.99 19.56
CA VAL A 28 -11.76 13.09 18.59
C VAL A 28 -10.97 14.34 19.02
N GLU A 29 -10.97 14.70 20.29
CA GLU A 29 -10.23 15.87 20.81
C GLU A 29 -8.70 15.71 20.72
N GLY A 30 -8.17 14.49 20.86
CA GLY A 30 -6.74 14.19 20.71
C GLY A 30 -6.25 14.01 19.27
N MET A 31 -7.14 14.10 18.29
CA MET A 31 -6.79 13.86 16.88
C MET A 31 -6.07 15.04 16.24
N SER A 32 -4.89 14.80 15.66
CA SER A 32 -4.27 15.78 14.76
C SER A 32 -5.14 16.03 13.53
N VAL A 33 -5.28 17.28 13.12
CA VAL A 33 -6.05 17.72 11.96
C VAL A 33 -5.18 18.52 11.01
N LEU A 34 -5.56 18.54 9.73
CA LEU A 34 -4.93 19.36 8.69
C LEU A 34 -5.73 20.64 8.49
N THR A 35 -5.04 21.78 8.60
CA THR A 35 -5.54 23.11 8.28
C THR A 35 -4.62 23.79 7.29
N ASP A 36 -5.13 24.72 6.51
CA ASP A 36 -4.35 25.61 5.62
C ASP A 36 -3.44 24.84 4.64
N VAL A 37 -3.88 23.69 4.17
CA VAL A 37 -3.11 22.83 3.25
C VAL A 37 -3.29 23.27 1.82
N TYR A 38 -4.50 23.73 1.46
CA TYR A 38 -4.83 24.14 0.10
C TYR A 38 -3.96 25.29 -0.37
N ASP A 39 -3.85 26.34 0.41
CA ASP A 39 -3.07 27.53 0.04
C ASP A 39 -1.56 27.22 -0.09
N LYS A 40 -1.05 26.29 0.72
CA LYS A 40 0.34 25.81 0.60
C LYS A 40 0.56 25.00 -0.67
N MET A 41 -0.43 24.23 -1.09
CA MET A 41 -0.40 23.43 -2.31
C MET A 41 -0.50 24.30 -3.58
N CYS A 42 -1.20 25.43 -3.51
CA CYS A 42 -1.46 26.33 -4.62
C CYS A 42 -0.33 27.38 -4.77
N SER A 43 0.90 26.92 -5.00
CA SER A 43 2.04 27.74 -5.35
C SER A 43 2.72 27.19 -6.62
N TYR A 44 3.39 28.08 -7.37
CA TYR A 44 4.11 27.67 -8.58
C TYR A 44 5.21 26.66 -8.25
N GLU A 45 5.95 26.90 -7.18
CA GLU A 45 7.03 26.05 -6.70
C GLU A 45 6.52 24.64 -6.34
N ASP A 46 5.37 24.54 -5.69
CA ASP A 46 4.79 23.25 -5.33
C ASP A 46 4.32 22.49 -6.56
N LEU A 47 3.66 23.15 -7.51
CA LEU A 47 3.24 22.53 -8.77
C LEU A 47 4.44 22.11 -9.62
N GLU A 48 5.54 22.88 -9.62
CA GLU A 48 6.78 22.47 -10.30
C GLU A 48 7.40 21.22 -9.68
N ILE A 49 7.47 21.13 -8.35
CA ILE A 49 7.93 19.92 -7.67
C ILE A 49 7.02 18.74 -8.03
N SER A 50 5.72 18.94 -7.99
CA SER A 50 4.72 17.93 -8.33
C SER A 50 4.81 17.48 -9.79
N TYR A 51 5.09 18.38 -10.72
CA TYR A 51 5.42 18.06 -12.11
C TYR A 51 6.67 17.18 -12.22
N ARG A 52 7.74 17.49 -11.49
CA ARG A 52 8.98 16.71 -11.48
C ARG A 52 8.73 15.28 -10.99
N GLU A 53 7.93 15.09 -9.95
CA GLU A 53 7.53 13.77 -9.45
C GLU A 53 6.59 13.04 -10.43
N ALA A 54 5.60 13.70 -11.00
CA ALA A 54 4.63 13.12 -11.94
C ALA A 54 5.31 12.54 -13.21
N ARG A 55 6.38 13.17 -13.69
CA ARG A 55 7.11 12.75 -14.90
C ARG A 55 8.24 11.74 -14.64
N LYS A 56 8.59 11.46 -13.40
CA LYS A 56 9.71 10.58 -13.04
C LYS A 56 9.57 9.19 -13.66
N GLY A 57 10.62 8.73 -14.35
CA GLY A 57 10.63 7.45 -15.07
C GLY A 57 9.76 7.37 -16.33
N LYS A 58 9.13 8.48 -16.75
CA LYS A 58 8.20 8.53 -17.90
C LYS A 58 8.44 9.72 -18.83
N ARG A 59 9.58 10.40 -18.71
CA ARG A 59 9.92 11.66 -19.40
C ARG A 59 9.80 11.60 -20.91
N TYR A 60 9.97 10.42 -21.51
CA TYR A 60 9.92 10.15 -22.97
C TYR A 60 8.49 10.02 -23.52
N ARG A 61 7.46 10.04 -22.69
CA ARG A 61 6.08 9.88 -23.16
C ARG A 61 5.61 11.13 -23.88
N PRO A 62 4.91 11.01 -25.06
CA PRO A 62 4.50 12.17 -25.86
C PRO A 62 3.65 13.19 -25.08
N GLU A 63 2.73 12.72 -24.22
CA GLU A 63 1.90 13.57 -23.39
C GLU A 63 2.72 14.43 -22.40
N ILE A 64 3.83 13.88 -21.89
CA ILE A 64 4.72 14.56 -20.95
C ILE A 64 5.63 15.52 -21.71
N LEU A 65 6.18 15.14 -22.85
CA LEU A 65 6.98 16.02 -23.71
C LEU A 65 6.16 17.24 -24.12
N LYS A 66 4.93 17.04 -24.64
CA LYS A 66 4.03 18.13 -25.03
C LYS A 66 3.73 19.11 -23.89
N PHE A 67 3.55 18.63 -22.66
CA PHE A 67 3.35 19.48 -21.49
C PHE A 67 4.66 20.23 -21.13
N SER A 68 5.79 19.53 -21.19
CA SER A 68 7.11 20.09 -20.86
C SER A 68 7.53 21.20 -21.82
N ASP A 69 7.13 21.14 -23.09
CA ASP A 69 7.43 22.18 -24.09
C ASP A 69 6.73 23.51 -23.77
N LYS A 70 5.65 23.50 -22.99
CA LYS A 70 4.87 24.66 -22.55
C LYS A 70 4.72 24.65 -21.02
N LEU A 71 5.80 24.35 -20.31
CA LEU A 71 5.75 24.08 -18.86
C LEU A 71 5.21 25.27 -18.08
N GLU A 72 5.79 26.47 -18.26
CA GLU A 72 5.39 27.66 -17.53
C GLU A 72 3.90 27.97 -17.74
N THR A 73 3.47 28.10 -18.99
CA THR A 73 2.05 28.34 -19.31
C THR A 73 1.13 27.24 -18.74
N GLY A 74 1.58 25.98 -18.75
CA GLY A 74 0.80 24.87 -18.23
C GLY A 74 0.66 24.89 -16.71
N LEU A 75 1.70 25.29 -15.99
CA LEU A 75 1.68 25.45 -14.53
C LEU A 75 0.92 26.71 -14.10
N ASP A 76 1.09 27.83 -14.81
CA ASP A 76 0.35 29.08 -14.54
C ASP A 76 -1.16 28.89 -14.70
N LEU A 77 -1.58 28.16 -15.74
CA LEU A 77 -2.99 27.84 -15.95
C LEU A 77 -3.54 26.94 -14.82
N LEU A 78 -2.78 25.93 -14.40
CA LEU A 78 -3.17 25.08 -13.27
C LEU A 78 -3.26 25.89 -11.97
N LEU A 79 -2.28 26.77 -11.73
CA LEU A 79 -2.26 27.64 -10.56
C LEU A 79 -3.45 28.59 -10.54
N PHE A 80 -3.78 29.21 -11.68
CA PHE A 80 -4.96 30.05 -11.84
C PHE A 80 -6.24 29.27 -11.54
N GLU A 81 -6.43 28.11 -12.17
CA GLU A 81 -7.63 27.29 -11.97
C GLU A 81 -7.80 26.83 -10.51
N LEU A 82 -6.70 26.53 -9.83
CA LEU A 82 -6.73 26.16 -8.40
C LEU A 82 -7.06 27.37 -7.53
N ASN A 83 -6.40 28.50 -7.72
CA ASN A 83 -6.64 29.72 -6.93
C ASN A 83 -8.08 30.21 -7.05
N GLU A 84 -8.62 30.23 -8.27
CA GLU A 84 -10.01 30.59 -8.54
C GLU A 84 -11.01 29.47 -8.17
N GLN A 85 -10.52 28.30 -7.73
CA GLN A 85 -11.34 27.13 -7.41
C GLN A 85 -12.23 26.65 -8.59
N VAL A 86 -11.78 26.86 -9.83
CA VAL A 86 -12.47 26.44 -11.06
C VAL A 86 -11.82 25.20 -11.71
N TYR A 87 -10.84 24.60 -11.02
CA TYR A 87 -10.18 23.40 -11.52
C TYR A 87 -11.19 22.26 -11.75
N GLU A 88 -11.16 21.70 -12.95
CA GLU A 88 -11.89 20.50 -13.33
C GLU A 88 -10.95 19.43 -13.88
N MET A 89 -11.19 18.18 -13.50
CA MET A 89 -10.44 17.05 -14.01
C MET A 89 -10.78 16.79 -15.46
N GLY A 90 -9.75 16.53 -16.26
CA GLY A 90 -9.91 16.10 -17.66
C GLY A 90 -10.49 14.69 -17.79
N ARG A 91 -10.92 14.37 -19.02
CA ARG A 91 -11.52 13.06 -19.32
C ARG A 91 -10.52 11.92 -19.13
N TYR A 92 -10.97 10.82 -18.56
CA TYR A 92 -10.20 9.60 -18.38
C TYR A 92 -10.01 8.86 -19.72
N ARG A 93 -8.82 8.33 -19.91
CA ARG A 93 -8.56 7.33 -20.95
C ARG A 93 -8.70 5.95 -20.34
N MET A 94 -9.68 5.17 -20.79
CA MET A 94 -9.94 3.83 -20.32
C MET A 94 -9.27 2.79 -21.21
N PHE A 95 -8.67 1.75 -20.59
CA PHE A 95 -8.12 0.60 -21.30
C PHE A 95 -8.04 -0.63 -20.39
N TYR A 96 -8.17 -1.80 -20.99
CA TYR A 96 -8.09 -3.06 -20.26
C TYR A 96 -6.64 -3.54 -20.12
N VAL A 97 -6.28 -3.99 -18.93
CA VAL A 97 -5.04 -4.71 -18.65
C VAL A 97 -5.38 -6.14 -18.29
N HIS A 98 -4.90 -7.10 -19.08
CA HIS A 98 -5.29 -8.51 -18.97
C HIS A 98 -4.48 -9.30 -17.93
N GLU A 99 -3.43 -8.73 -17.34
CA GLU A 99 -2.53 -9.44 -16.42
C GLU A 99 -2.35 -8.72 -15.08
N PRO A 100 -2.42 -9.45 -13.95
CA PRO A 100 -2.67 -10.90 -13.72
C PRO A 100 -4.15 -11.30 -13.80
N LYS A 101 -5.05 -10.33 -13.77
CA LYS A 101 -6.50 -10.42 -13.97
C LYS A 101 -6.90 -9.27 -14.87
N LEU A 102 -7.98 -9.44 -15.62
CA LEU A 102 -8.57 -8.35 -16.37
C LEU A 102 -8.97 -7.22 -15.40
N ARG A 103 -8.49 -6.02 -15.70
CA ARG A 103 -8.80 -4.81 -14.95
C ARG A 103 -9.00 -3.65 -15.91
N LEU A 104 -10.06 -2.91 -15.73
CA LEU A 104 -10.22 -1.62 -16.37
C LEU A 104 -9.35 -0.60 -15.67
N VAL A 105 -8.36 -0.08 -16.39
CA VAL A 105 -7.47 1.00 -15.91
C VAL A 105 -7.95 2.30 -16.50
N MET A 106 -8.08 3.31 -15.65
CA MET A 106 -8.52 4.64 -16.01
C MET A 106 -7.39 5.64 -15.78
N SER A 107 -6.85 6.19 -16.86
CA SER A 107 -5.70 7.08 -16.82
C SER A 107 -6.13 8.52 -17.04
N ILE A 108 -5.78 9.40 -16.13
CA ILE A 108 -6.00 10.86 -16.25
C ILE A 108 -4.96 11.52 -17.16
N PRO A 109 -5.27 12.70 -17.74
CA PRO A 109 -4.31 13.56 -18.39
C PRO A 109 -3.09 13.89 -17.52
N PHE A 110 -1.97 14.24 -18.15
CA PHE A 110 -0.74 14.48 -17.40
C PHE A 110 -0.85 15.71 -16.48
N ARG A 111 -1.56 16.77 -16.90
CA ARG A 111 -1.82 17.95 -16.05
C ARG A 111 -2.49 17.58 -14.73
N ASP A 112 -3.47 16.70 -14.78
CA ASP A 112 -4.23 16.29 -13.58
C ASP A 112 -3.38 15.41 -12.65
N ARG A 113 -2.39 14.69 -13.20
CA ARG A 113 -1.40 13.96 -12.37
C ARG A 113 -0.54 14.92 -11.54
N ILE A 114 -0.28 16.13 -12.04
CA ILE A 114 0.46 17.16 -11.27
C ILE A 114 -0.34 17.57 -10.05
N VAL A 115 -1.63 17.84 -10.21
CA VAL A 115 -2.54 18.19 -9.11
C VAL A 115 -2.66 17.03 -8.12
N GLN A 116 -2.81 15.78 -8.60
CA GLN A 116 -2.84 14.62 -7.71
C GLN A 116 -1.53 14.41 -6.94
N TRP A 117 -0.37 14.71 -7.55
CA TRP A 117 0.92 14.66 -6.84
C TRP A 117 1.01 15.75 -5.77
N SER A 118 0.52 16.96 -6.05
CA SER A 118 0.48 18.04 -5.06
C SER A 118 -0.39 17.66 -3.87
N ILE A 119 -1.62 17.18 -4.09
CA ILE A 119 -2.50 16.65 -3.02
C ILE A 119 -1.80 15.54 -2.22
N TYR A 120 -1.20 14.55 -2.91
CA TYR A 120 -0.55 13.40 -2.28
C TYR A 120 0.62 13.82 -1.37
N ARG A 121 1.42 14.81 -1.78
CA ARG A 121 2.58 15.29 -1.02
C ARG A 121 2.20 15.88 0.35
N TYR A 122 1.02 16.48 0.47
CA TYR A 122 0.53 17.04 1.72
C TYR A 122 -0.29 16.03 2.55
N LEU A 123 -1.19 15.30 1.91
CA LEU A 123 -2.09 14.42 2.64
C LEU A 123 -1.42 13.10 3.04
N PHE A 124 -0.63 12.48 2.15
CA PHE A 124 -0.10 11.15 2.43
C PHE A 124 0.83 11.09 3.65
N PRO A 125 1.80 12.00 3.86
CA PRO A 125 2.65 11.99 5.05
C PRO A 125 1.89 12.16 6.37
N PHE A 126 0.76 12.83 6.33
CA PHE A 126 -0.12 13.00 7.48
C PHE A 126 -0.85 11.70 7.82
N TYR A 127 -1.48 11.07 6.84
CA TYR A 127 -2.19 9.80 7.04
C TYR A 127 -1.26 8.63 7.29
N ASP A 128 -0.09 8.57 6.65
CA ASP A 128 0.86 7.47 6.80
C ASP A 128 1.35 7.29 8.24
N LYS A 129 1.45 8.37 9.01
CA LYS A 129 1.79 8.35 10.44
C LYS A 129 0.69 7.73 11.31
N GLN A 130 -0.55 7.72 10.83
CA GLN A 130 -1.72 7.24 11.57
C GLN A 130 -2.04 5.77 11.26
N PHE A 131 -1.61 5.30 10.08
CA PHE A 131 -1.82 3.90 9.69
C PHE A 131 -1.11 2.95 10.65
N ILE A 132 -1.76 1.85 10.96
CA ILE A 132 -1.16 0.79 11.77
C ILE A 132 0.17 0.30 11.18
N GLU A 133 1.05 -0.23 12.05
CA GLU A 133 2.36 -0.75 11.63
C GLU A 133 2.23 -1.84 10.56
N ASP A 134 1.24 -2.72 10.68
CA ASP A 134 1.07 -3.90 9.85
C ASP A 134 0.18 -3.68 8.60
N SER A 135 0.05 -2.42 8.12
CA SER A 135 -0.50 -2.05 6.82
C SER A 135 0.67 -1.75 5.85
N TYR A 136 0.74 -2.46 4.71
CA TYR A 136 1.97 -2.52 3.89
C TYR A 136 1.85 -1.95 2.48
N ALA A 137 0.67 -1.78 1.93
CA ALA A 137 0.50 -1.36 0.55
C ALA A 137 0.72 0.14 0.36
N CYS A 138 1.43 0.53 -0.71
CA CYS A 138 1.64 1.91 -1.12
C CYS A 138 2.26 2.82 -0.05
N ARG A 139 3.08 2.27 0.84
CA ARG A 139 3.80 2.99 1.90
C ARG A 139 5.31 2.87 1.68
N LYS A 140 6.06 3.92 2.05
CA LYS A 140 7.52 3.91 1.95
C LYS A 140 8.10 2.85 2.88
N ASP A 141 9.15 2.16 2.42
CA ASP A 141 9.87 1.10 3.15
C ASP A 141 9.01 -0.10 3.59
N LYS A 142 7.76 -0.16 3.12
CA LYS A 142 6.83 -1.27 3.26
C LYS A 142 6.79 -2.08 1.94
N GLY A 143 5.68 -2.59 1.53
CA GLY A 143 5.54 -3.30 0.25
C GLY A 143 5.40 -4.81 0.41
N SER A 144 5.34 -5.53 -0.72
CA SER A 144 5.00 -6.96 -0.74
C SER A 144 6.05 -7.86 -0.06
N HIS A 145 7.33 -7.51 -0.15
CA HIS A 145 8.40 -8.30 0.48
C HIS A 145 8.38 -8.14 1.99
N ALA A 146 8.29 -6.89 2.49
CA ALA A 146 8.19 -6.62 3.93
C ALA A 146 6.94 -7.26 4.55
N ALA A 147 5.80 -7.20 3.86
CA ALA A 147 4.57 -7.90 4.29
C ALA A 147 4.76 -9.42 4.38
N ALA A 148 5.42 -10.02 3.37
CA ALA A 148 5.72 -11.46 3.37
C ALA A 148 6.69 -11.85 4.49
N ASP A 149 7.72 -11.02 4.75
CA ASP A 149 8.70 -11.23 5.83
C ASP A 149 8.03 -11.17 7.20
N LYS A 150 7.17 -10.17 7.45
CA LYS A 150 6.42 -10.03 8.70
C LYS A 150 5.49 -11.21 8.94
N LEU A 151 4.71 -11.61 7.92
CA LEU A 151 3.84 -12.77 8.03
C LEU A 151 4.63 -14.05 8.32
N GLN A 152 5.75 -14.27 7.60
CA GLN A 152 6.61 -15.45 7.83
C GLN A 152 7.22 -15.45 9.22
N TYR A 153 7.59 -14.29 9.75
CA TYR A 153 8.06 -14.15 11.13
C TYR A 153 7.01 -14.63 12.14
N TRP A 154 5.76 -14.20 12.01
CA TRP A 154 4.67 -14.66 12.88
C TRP A 154 4.40 -16.17 12.73
N LEU A 155 4.45 -16.69 11.51
CA LEU A 155 4.30 -18.13 11.27
C LEU A 155 5.42 -18.95 11.94
N ARG A 156 6.65 -18.43 11.98
CA ARG A 156 7.75 -19.08 12.71
C ARG A 156 7.50 -19.11 14.22
N GLN A 157 6.99 -18.03 14.77
CA GLN A 157 6.63 -17.96 16.20
C GLN A 157 5.52 -18.96 16.52
N ALA A 158 4.44 -18.98 15.72
CA ALA A 158 3.34 -19.93 15.88
C ALA A 158 3.82 -21.39 15.77
N HIS A 159 4.66 -21.68 14.79
CA HIS A 159 5.19 -23.03 14.59
C HIS A 159 6.08 -23.50 15.76
N ARG A 160 6.89 -22.63 16.38
CA ARG A 160 7.66 -22.99 17.57
C ARG A 160 6.74 -23.37 18.73
N LYS A 161 5.67 -22.59 18.95
CA LYS A 161 4.66 -22.90 19.99
C LYS A 161 3.95 -24.23 19.72
N GLU A 162 3.64 -24.56 18.44
CA GLU A 162 3.08 -25.85 18.04
C GLU A 162 4.05 -27.04 18.32
N LEU A 163 5.36 -26.82 18.16
CA LEU A 163 6.38 -27.82 18.48
C LEU A 163 6.53 -28.05 19.99
N GLU A 164 6.41 -26.99 20.79
CA GLU A 164 6.43 -27.06 22.26
C GLU A 164 5.14 -27.69 22.83
N ASN A 165 4.01 -27.47 22.17
CA ASN A 165 2.71 -28.02 22.55
C ASN A 165 1.93 -28.45 21.29
N PRO A 166 2.00 -29.71 20.87
CA PRO A 166 1.36 -30.24 19.66
C PRO A 166 -0.17 -30.17 19.63
N ASP A 167 -0.83 -29.99 20.77
CA ASP A 167 -2.28 -29.82 20.88
C ASP A 167 -2.71 -28.40 20.51
N LYS A 168 -1.81 -27.43 20.62
CA LYS A 168 -2.04 -26.04 20.23
C LYS A 168 -1.77 -25.85 18.75
N LYS A 169 -2.83 -25.87 17.94
CA LYS A 169 -2.75 -25.59 16.49
C LYS A 169 -3.04 -24.10 16.22
N CYS A 170 -2.32 -23.52 15.26
CA CYS A 170 -2.58 -22.18 14.81
C CYS A 170 -3.33 -22.19 13.47
N TYR A 171 -4.28 -21.26 13.36
CA TYR A 171 -5.12 -21.06 12.18
C TYR A 171 -4.94 -19.66 11.65
N TYR A 172 -5.32 -19.44 10.40
CA TYR A 172 -5.43 -18.11 9.82
C TYR A 172 -6.81 -17.88 9.22
N LEU A 173 -7.29 -16.66 9.37
CA LEU A 173 -8.41 -16.14 8.62
C LEU A 173 -7.84 -15.27 7.49
N LYS A 174 -8.22 -15.58 6.27
CA LYS A 174 -7.97 -14.74 5.10
C LYS A 174 -9.26 -14.05 4.71
N LEU A 175 -9.27 -12.73 4.71
CA LEU A 175 -10.37 -11.92 4.21
C LEU A 175 -10.08 -11.51 2.76
N ASP A 176 -11.10 -11.52 1.93
CA ASP A 176 -11.06 -11.04 0.55
C ASP A 176 -12.28 -10.13 0.33
N ILE A 177 -12.06 -8.81 0.20
CA ILE A 177 -13.13 -7.82 0.04
C ILE A 177 -13.59 -7.86 -1.42
N SER A 178 -14.90 -7.91 -1.62
CA SER A 178 -15.49 -8.02 -2.96
C SER A 178 -15.30 -6.74 -3.76
N LYS A 179 -14.54 -6.82 -4.89
CA LYS A 179 -14.40 -5.73 -5.89
C LYS A 179 -14.12 -4.36 -5.26
N TYR A 180 -13.23 -4.31 -4.29
CA TYR A 180 -12.98 -3.18 -3.40
C TYR A 180 -12.97 -1.83 -4.11
N PHE A 181 -12.10 -1.64 -5.14
CA PHE A 181 -11.99 -0.36 -5.85
C PHE A 181 -13.27 0.11 -6.54
N TYR A 182 -14.20 -0.79 -6.89
CA TYR A 182 -15.47 -0.46 -7.50
C TYR A 182 -16.61 -0.23 -6.48
N ARG A 183 -16.32 -0.41 -5.18
CA ARG A 183 -17.32 -0.39 -4.10
C ARG A 183 -17.08 0.66 -3.05
N VAL A 184 -15.99 1.40 -3.11
CA VAL A 184 -15.74 2.50 -2.17
C VAL A 184 -16.86 3.52 -2.33
N ASN A 185 -17.61 3.75 -1.26
CA ASN A 185 -18.69 4.74 -1.24
C ASN A 185 -18.10 6.14 -1.08
N HIS A 186 -18.50 7.08 -1.96
CA HIS A 186 -17.93 8.42 -2.00
C HIS A 186 -18.29 9.25 -0.78
N GLU A 187 -19.56 9.18 -0.31
CA GLU A 187 -20.01 9.90 0.88
C GLU A 187 -19.24 9.46 2.12
N ILE A 188 -19.08 8.13 2.32
CA ILE A 188 -18.31 7.59 3.45
C ILE A 188 -16.84 8.02 3.37
N LEU A 189 -16.22 7.99 2.18
CA LEU A 189 -14.84 8.43 1.98
C LEU A 189 -14.68 9.91 2.33
N LEU A 190 -15.60 10.76 1.87
CA LEU A 190 -15.59 12.19 2.16
C LEU A 190 -15.80 12.47 3.65
N ASP A 191 -16.68 11.71 4.31
CA ASP A 191 -16.88 11.82 5.75
C ASP A 191 -15.61 11.45 6.54
N ILE A 192 -14.94 10.37 6.17
CA ILE A 192 -13.66 9.98 6.76
C ILE A 192 -12.60 11.10 6.59
N LEU A 193 -12.54 11.71 5.40
CA LEU A 193 -11.60 12.81 5.12
C LEU A 193 -11.94 14.06 5.93
N ARG A 194 -13.23 14.44 6.05
CA ARG A 194 -13.69 15.62 6.80
C ARG A 194 -13.37 15.56 8.29
N VAL A 195 -13.23 14.38 8.87
CA VAL A 195 -12.81 14.23 10.28
C VAL A 195 -11.41 14.79 10.50
N ARG A 196 -10.53 14.68 9.51
CA ARG A 196 -9.10 15.00 9.62
C ARG A 196 -8.69 16.25 8.85
N ILE A 197 -9.44 16.65 7.84
CA ILE A 197 -9.13 17.80 6.98
C ILE A 197 -10.12 18.91 7.32
N HIS A 198 -9.63 19.93 8.03
CA HIS A 198 -10.38 21.12 8.41
C HIS A 198 -10.00 22.31 7.50
N ASP A 199 -9.92 22.04 6.20
CA ASP A 199 -9.62 22.99 5.14
C ASP A 199 -10.72 22.88 4.07
N GLU A 200 -11.64 23.82 4.05
CA GLU A 200 -12.83 23.78 3.19
C GLU A 200 -12.44 23.82 1.69
N LYS A 201 -11.39 24.58 1.32
CA LYS A 201 -10.93 24.64 -0.07
C LYS A 201 -10.37 23.27 -0.51
N MET A 202 -9.56 22.64 0.36
CA MET A 202 -9.04 21.30 0.12
C MET A 202 -10.18 20.28 0.01
N MET A 203 -11.16 20.30 0.91
CA MET A 203 -12.31 19.40 0.86
C MET A 203 -13.14 19.59 -0.41
N THR A 204 -13.34 20.84 -0.86
CA THR A 204 -14.03 21.13 -2.13
C THR A 204 -13.29 20.51 -3.33
N LEU A 205 -11.95 20.62 -3.36
CA LEU A 205 -11.14 20.00 -4.41
C LEU A 205 -11.25 18.47 -4.37
N LEU A 206 -11.14 17.87 -3.18
CA LEU A 206 -11.26 16.42 -3.01
C LEU A 206 -12.64 15.89 -3.41
N GLU A 207 -13.70 16.63 -3.07
CA GLU A 207 -15.07 16.29 -3.45
C GLU A 207 -15.24 16.29 -4.99
N ARG A 208 -14.70 17.29 -5.69
CA ARG A 208 -14.69 17.32 -7.18
C ARG A 208 -13.92 16.16 -7.80
N ILE A 209 -12.83 15.73 -7.16
CA ILE A 209 -12.01 14.61 -7.66
C ILE A 209 -12.71 13.27 -7.41
N ILE A 210 -13.33 13.09 -6.26
CA ILE A 210 -14.01 11.85 -5.85
C ILE A 210 -15.34 11.70 -6.60
N ASN A 211 -16.17 12.74 -6.61
CA ASN A 211 -17.48 12.77 -7.26
C ASN A 211 -17.43 13.25 -8.71
N ASN A 212 -16.36 12.93 -9.45
CA ASN A 212 -16.17 13.42 -10.82
C ASN A 212 -17.44 13.25 -11.67
N PRO A 213 -18.13 14.35 -12.07
CA PRO A 213 -19.40 14.26 -12.78
C PRO A 213 -19.29 13.70 -14.19
N ASN A 214 -18.06 13.69 -14.73
CA ASN A 214 -17.79 13.26 -16.12
C ASN A 214 -17.47 11.77 -16.23
N GLN A 215 -17.39 11.01 -15.11
CA GLN A 215 -16.92 9.63 -15.14
C GLN A 215 -17.48 8.81 -13.98
N LYS A 216 -18.11 7.69 -14.31
CA LYS A 216 -18.57 6.71 -13.35
C LYS A 216 -17.48 5.68 -13.02
N PHE A 217 -17.38 5.26 -11.78
CA PHE A 217 -16.35 4.31 -11.31
C PHE A 217 -16.93 3.08 -10.63
N GLY A 218 -18.16 3.14 -10.16
CA GLY A 218 -18.82 2.10 -9.39
C GLY A 218 -19.43 1.00 -10.25
N LEU A 219 -19.49 -0.20 -9.70
CA LEU A 219 -20.18 -1.33 -10.33
C LEU A 219 -21.37 -1.76 -9.46
N PRO A 220 -22.53 -2.02 -10.05
CA PRO A 220 -23.64 -2.63 -9.35
C PRO A 220 -23.29 -3.99 -8.73
N ALA A 221 -24.07 -4.43 -7.75
CA ALA A 221 -23.84 -5.72 -7.10
C ALA A 221 -23.97 -6.86 -8.11
N GLY A 222 -23.05 -7.83 -8.05
CA GLY A 222 -23.04 -8.99 -8.94
C GLY A 222 -22.27 -8.80 -10.24
N PHE A 223 -22.15 -7.58 -10.78
CA PHE A 223 -21.52 -7.33 -12.07
C PHE A 223 -19.99 -7.25 -12.04
N SER A 224 -19.36 -7.64 -13.15
CA SER A 224 -17.94 -7.39 -13.45
C SER A 224 -17.80 -6.28 -14.51
N PRO A 225 -16.63 -5.63 -14.64
CA PRO A 225 -16.45 -4.58 -15.64
C PRO A 225 -16.71 -5.03 -17.09
N GLU A 226 -16.58 -6.33 -17.36
CA GLU A 226 -16.81 -6.94 -18.66
C GLU A 226 -18.30 -7.21 -18.93
N ASP A 227 -19.08 -7.41 -17.86
CA ASP A 227 -20.47 -7.89 -17.94
C ASP A 227 -21.48 -6.75 -17.72
N CYS A 228 -21.01 -5.53 -17.33
CA CYS A 228 -21.86 -4.40 -17.00
C CYS A 228 -21.71 -3.30 -18.08
N PRO A 229 -22.77 -2.94 -18.81
CA PRO A 229 -22.77 -1.75 -19.65
C PRO A 229 -22.37 -0.51 -18.86
N TYR A 230 -21.59 0.39 -19.49
CA TYR A 230 -21.07 1.57 -18.78
C TYR A 230 -22.18 2.52 -18.30
N GLU A 231 -23.31 2.52 -18.98
CA GLU A 231 -24.49 3.29 -18.62
C GLU A 231 -25.04 2.93 -17.24
N ASP A 232 -24.92 1.65 -16.86
CA ASP A 232 -25.40 1.09 -15.59
C ASP A 232 -24.38 1.25 -14.46
N TRP A 233 -23.20 1.80 -14.73
CA TRP A 233 -22.22 2.06 -13.69
C TRP A 233 -22.72 3.14 -12.73
N LEU A 234 -22.25 3.06 -11.48
CA LEU A 234 -22.65 3.95 -10.40
C LEU A 234 -21.69 5.16 -10.33
N ASP A 235 -22.23 6.33 -10.04
CA ASP A 235 -21.50 7.60 -9.92
C ASP A 235 -21.19 7.98 -8.46
N ASP A 236 -21.84 7.36 -7.49
CA ASP A 236 -21.70 7.58 -6.05
C ASP A 236 -20.73 6.59 -5.37
N THR A 237 -20.19 5.67 -6.13
CA THR A 237 -19.25 4.66 -5.65
C THR A 237 -18.09 4.42 -6.62
N GLY A 238 -17.04 3.79 -6.11
CA GLY A 238 -15.89 3.36 -6.87
C GLY A 238 -14.78 4.40 -6.99
N MET A 239 -13.60 3.90 -7.28
CA MET A 239 -12.40 4.72 -7.52
C MET A 239 -11.65 4.23 -8.77
N PRO A 240 -11.11 5.14 -9.58
CA PRO A 240 -10.39 4.78 -10.78
C PRO A 240 -9.09 4.01 -10.45
N ILE A 241 -8.92 2.85 -11.06
CA ILE A 241 -7.68 2.08 -10.93
C ILE A 241 -6.60 2.71 -11.81
N GLY A 242 -5.49 3.12 -11.19
CA GLY A 242 -4.34 3.70 -11.87
C GLY A 242 -3.98 5.12 -11.42
N ASN A 243 -4.79 5.75 -10.58
CA ASN A 243 -4.52 7.07 -10.02
C ASN A 243 -3.76 6.98 -8.69
N LEU A 244 -2.92 7.98 -8.43
CA LEU A 244 -2.15 8.07 -7.20
C LEU A 244 -3.06 8.31 -5.99
N THR A 245 -3.99 9.26 -6.11
CA THR A 245 -4.95 9.58 -5.05
C THR A 245 -5.87 8.41 -4.72
N SER A 246 -6.28 7.61 -5.71
CA SER A 246 -7.11 6.42 -5.46
C SER A 246 -6.41 5.39 -4.56
N GLN A 247 -5.09 5.23 -4.70
CA GLN A 247 -4.33 4.32 -3.83
C GLN A 247 -4.24 4.86 -2.39
N MET A 248 -4.08 6.16 -2.23
CA MET A 248 -4.09 6.84 -0.93
C MET A 248 -5.48 6.72 -0.27
N PHE A 249 -6.54 7.06 -0.99
CA PHE A 249 -7.91 6.96 -0.50
C PHE A 249 -8.31 5.52 -0.14
N ALA A 250 -7.84 4.54 -0.92
CA ALA A 250 -8.04 3.14 -0.61
C ALA A 250 -7.42 2.74 0.74
N ASN A 251 -6.23 3.23 1.05
CA ASN A 251 -5.62 2.99 2.36
C ASN A 251 -6.35 3.72 3.49
N ILE A 252 -6.74 4.98 3.28
CA ILE A 252 -7.49 5.79 4.26
C ILE A 252 -8.85 5.15 4.57
N TYR A 253 -9.56 4.65 3.56
CA TYR A 253 -10.85 4.00 3.72
C TYR A 253 -10.77 2.71 4.54
N LEU A 254 -9.80 1.85 4.26
CA LEU A 254 -9.59 0.59 4.98
C LEU A 254 -8.81 0.76 6.29
N ASP A 255 -8.22 1.94 6.55
CA ASP A 255 -7.66 2.22 7.87
C ASP A 255 -8.74 2.16 8.96
N GLN A 256 -10.00 2.47 8.64
CA GLN A 256 -11.11 2.30 9.56
C GLN A 256 -11.27 0.84 10.01
N LEU A 257 -11.11 -0.11 9.09
CA LEU A 257 -11.07 -1.53 9.41
C LEU A 257 -9.83 -1.90 10.25
N ASP A 258 -8.67 -1.35 9.90
CA ASP A 258 -7.41 -1.59 10.62
C ASP A 258 -7.54 -1.17 12.09
N GLN A 259 -8.06 0.06 12.33
CA GLN A 259 -8.29 0.60 13.66
C GLN A 259 -9.31 -0.24 14.44
N PHE A 260 -10.42 -0.63 13.81
CA PHE A 260 -11.43 -1.51 14.42
C PHE A 260 -10.82 -2.87 14.83
N CYS A 261 -10.05 -3.50 13.96
CA CYS A 261 -9.41 -4.78 14.26
C CYS A 261 -8.38 -4.68 15.38
N LYS A 262 -7.57 -3.61 15.40
CA LYS A 262 -6.50 -3.44 16.38
C LYS A 262 -7.02 -2.95 17.75
N HIS A 263 -7.91 -1.99 17.77
CA HIS A 263 -8.30 -1.29 19.01
C HIS A 263 -9.60 -1.81 19.59
N THR A 264 -10.59 -2.18 18.77
CA THR A 264 -11.88 -2.69 19.27
C THR A 264 -11.84 -4.20 19.44
N LEU A 265 -11.35 -4.95 18.45
CA LEU A 265 -11.27 -6.41 18.54
C LEU A 265 -10.00 -6.91 19.23
N GLY A 266 -9.00 -6.06 19.48
CA GLY A 266 -7.74 -6.42 20.14
C GLY A 266 -6.88 -7.42 19.37
N ILE A 267 -7.01 -7.49 18.04
CA ILE A 267 -6.32 -8.49 17.22
C ILE A 267 -4.83 -8.17 17.11
N SER A 268 -3.98 -8.96 17.74
CA SER A 268 -2.52 -8.75 17.75
C SER A 268 -1.87 -9.09 16.39
N HIS A 269 -2.22 -10.25 15.80
CA HIS A 269 -1.65 -10.73 14.55
C HIS A 269 -2.59 -10.44 13.36
N TYR A 270 -2.67 -9.17 12.98
CA TYR A 270 -3.45 -8.63 11.86
C TYR A 270 -2.50 -7.96 10.87
N ILE A 271 -2.51 -8.35 9.60
CA ILE A 271 -1.69 -7.76 8.54
C ILE A 271 -2.55 -7.50 7.30
N ARG A 272 -2.38 -6.33 6.70
CA ARG A 272 -3.12 -5.93 5.50
C ARG A 272 -2.19 -5.49 4.36
N TYR A 273 -2.53 -5.90 3.15
CA TYR A 273 -1.95 -5.40 1.91
C TYR A 273 -3.09 -5.03 0.93
N MET A 274 -3.47 -3.77 0.82
CA MET A 274 -4.71 -3.30 0.18
C MET A 274 -5.93 -4.00 0.77
N ASP A 275 -6.67 -4.71 -0.09
CA ASP A 275 -7.86 -5.50 0.23
C ASP A 275 -7.56 -6.93 0.73
N ASP A 276 -6.30 -7.35 0.73
CA ASP A 276 -5.87 -8.68 1.18
C ASP A 276 -5.46 -8.64 2.67
N VAL A 277 -6.26 -9.22 3.54
CA VAL A 277 -6.06 -9.23 5.00
C VAL A 277 -5.82 -10.65 5.50
N ILE A 278 -4.84 -10.81 6.41
CA ILE A 278 -4.55 -12.06 7.10
C ILE A 278 -4.59 -11.82 8.61
N ILE A 279 -5.27 -12.70 9.33
CA ILE A 279 -5.35 -12.71 10.79
C ILE A 279 -4.92 -14.09 11.28
N LEU A 280 -4.10 -14.17 12.34
CA LEU A 280 -3.68 -15.44 12.93
C LEU A 280 -4.26 -15.57 14.35
N SER A 281 -4.71 -16.77 14.72
CA SER A 281 -5.08 -17.14 16.10
C SER A 281 -4.87 -18.63 16.34
N GLU A 282 -4.66 -18.98 17.61
CA GLU A 282 -4.63 -20.36 18.10
C GLU A 282 -6.06 -20.93 18.26
N SER A 283 -7.10 -20.06 18.35
CA SER A 283 -8.52 -20.44 18.42
C SER A 283 -9.22 -20.25 17.07
N LYS A 284 -9.81 -21.31 16.56
CA LYS A 284 -10.63 -21.25 15.36
C LYS A 284 -11.97 -20.57 15.62
N GLU A 285 -12.52 -20.74 16.82
CA GLU A 285 -13.77 -20.12 17.28
C GLU A 285 -13.61 -18.59 17.35
N GLU A 286 -12.47 -18.12 17.83
CA GLU A 286 -12.13 -16.69 17.86
C GLU A 286 -12.05 -16.11 16.46
N LEU A 287 -11.43 -16.81 15.51
CA LEU A 287 -11.40 -16.40 14.10
C LEU A 287 -12.80 -16.32 13.47
N HIS A 288 -13.71 -17.22 13.81
CA HIS A 288 -15.12 -17.14 13.37
C HIS A 288 -15.80 -15.92 13.94
N ARG A 289 -15.69 -15.68 15.24
CA ARG A 289 -16.23 -14.50 15.91
C ARG A 289 -15.71 -13.21 15.30
N TRP A 290 -14.39 -13.08 15.10
CA TRP A 290 -13.79 -11.90 14.47
C TRP A 290 -14.26 -11.74 13.03
N LYS A 291 -14.37 -12.84 12.26
CA LYS A 291 -14.91 -12.77 10.90
C LYS A 291 -16.32 -12.17 10.88
N ASP A 292 -17.20 -12.60 11.75
CA ASP A 292 -18.59 -12.13 11.80
C ASP A 292 -18.67 -10.67 12.25
N CYS A 293 -17.84 -10.25 13.21
CA CYS A 293 -17.73 -8.84 13.62
C CYS A 293 -17.18 -7.96 12.48
N ILE A 294 -16.14 -8.40 11.79
CA ILE A 294 -15.53 -7.68 10.66
C ILE A 294 -16.52 -7.57 9.50
N GLU A 295 -17.24 -8.64 9.16
CA GLU A 295 -18.23 -8.64 8.09
C GLU A 295 -19.36 -7.65 8.37
N ARG A 296 -19.85 -7.61 9.62
CA ARG A 296 -20.86 -6.62 10.06
C ARG A 296 -20.30 -5.20 9.95
N PHE A 297 -19.09 -4.95 10.47
CA PHE A 297 -18.43 -3.64 10.38
C PHE A 297 -18.26 -3.17 8.93
N LEU A 298 -17.80 -4.05 8.04
CA LEU A 298 -17.65 -3.74 6.62
C LEU A 298 -18.98 -3.36 5.98
N ASN A 299 -20.05 -4.13 6.27
CA ASN A 299 -21.37 -3.89 5.69
C ASN A 299 -22.01 -2.60 6.22
N GLU A 300 -22.00 -2.39 7.53
CA GLU A 300 -22.73 -1.30 8.17
C GLU A 300 -21.98 0.04 8.12
N CYS A 301 -20.64 0.01 8.32
CA CYS A 301 -19.84 1.23 8.40
C CYS A 301 -19.17 1.64 7.08
N LEU A 302 -18.77 0.66 6.28
CA LEU A 302 -17.99 0.91 5.06
C LEU A 302 -18.72 0.56 3.76
N ALA A 303 -19.97 0.09 3.81
CA ALA A 303 -20.74 -0.36 2.64
C ALA A 303 -19.95 -1.35 1.74
N LEU A 304 -19.12 -2.19 2.36
CA LEU A 304 -18.28 -3.21 1.71
C LEU A 304 -18.76 -4.61 2.12
N SER A 305 -18.49 -5.62 1.28
CA SER A 305 -18.84 -7.00 1.55
C SER A 305 -17.65 -7.93 1.33
N LEU A 306 -17.60 -9.02 2.10
CA LEU A 306 -16.65 -10.10 1.88
C LEU A 306 -17.10 -10.98 0.70
N ASN A 307 -16.14 -11.61 0.01
CA ASN A 307 -16.44 -12.56 -1.02
C ASN A 307 -16.26 -14.02 -0.53
N ASN A 308 -16.71 -14.98 -1.35
CA ASN A 308 -16.68 -16.42 -1.05
C ASN A 308 -15.27 -17.02 -0.90
N LYS A 309 -14.21 -16.25 -1.14
CA LYS A 309 -12.82 -16.68 -0.94
C LYS A 309 -12.34 -16.45 0.48
N THR A 310 -13.11 -15.74 1.29
CA THR A 310 -12.87 -15.61 2.73
C THR A 310 -12.89 -16.99 3.38
N ALA A 311 -11.80 -17.37 4.07
CA ALA A 311 -11.66 -18.71 4.61
C ALA A 311 -10.77 -18.76 5.84
N ILE A 312 -11.14 -19.65 6.76
CA ILE A 312 -10.32 -20.05 7.92
C ILE A 312 -9.64 -21.38 7.62
N ARG A 313 -8.32 -21.45 7.77
CA ARG A 313 -7.53 -22.65 7.48
C ARG A 313 -6.35 -22.79 8.45
N PRO A 314 -5.82 -24.02 8.67
CA PRO A 314 -4.61 -24.20 9.46
C PRO A 314 -3.37 -23.65 8.73
N ILE A 315 -2.42 -23.07 9.48
CA ILE A 315 -1.19 -22.48 8.92
C ILE A 315 -0.29 -23.50 8.21
N THR A 316 -0.43 -24.79 8.53
CA THR A 316 0.33 -25.90 7.90
C THR A 316 0.10 -25.99 6.39
N LEU A 317 -1.05 -25.53 5.89
CA LEU A 317 -1.36 -25.51 4.45
C LEU A 317 -0.59 -24.41 3.69
N GLY A 318 0.09 -23.48 4.41
CA GLY A 318 0.72 -22.31 3.85
C GLY A 318 -0.30 -21.24 3.42
N ILE A 319 0.08 -19.98 3.56
CA ILE A 319 -0.78 -18.82 3.34
C ILE A 319 -0.45 -18.16 2.00
N ASP A 320 -1.45 -18.01 1.15
CA ASP A 320 -1.36 -17.24 -0.09
C ASP A 320 -1.47 -15.74 0.20
N PHE A 321 -0.34 -15.01 0.14
CA PHE A 321 -0.30 -13.58 0.42
C PHE A 321 0.73 -12.87 -0.50
N VAL A 322 0.41 -11.68 -0.97
CA VAL A 322 1.25 -10.79 -1.80
C VAL A 322 2.06 -11.49 -2.92
N GLY A 323 1.45 -12.48 -3.58
CA GLY A 323 2.09 -13.19 -4.69
C GLY A 323 2.92 -14.42 -4.30
N TYR A 324 3.06 -14.69 -3.01
CA TYR A 324 3.74 -15.87 -2.45
C TYR A 324 2.76 -16.84 -1.82
N LYS A 325 3.21 -18.07 -1.64
CA LYS A 325 2.67 -19.02 -0.68
C LYS A 325 3.70 -19.20 0.42
N ILE A 326 3.32 -18.86 1.66
CA ILE A 326 4.21 -18.66 2.80
C ILE A 326 3.93 -19.70 3.87
N TRP A 327 4.98 -20.38 4.33
CA TRP A 327 4.99 -21.29 5.48
C TRP A 327 5.96 -20.77 6.54
N ALA A 328 5.97 -21.34 7.69
CA ALA A 328 6.93 -21.04 8.74
C ALA A 328 8.38 -21.24 8.28
N THR A 329 8.66 -22.37 7.63
CA THR A 329 10.01 -22.78 7.22
C THR A 329 10.48 -22.15 5.92
N HIS A 330 9.58 -21.89 4.98
CA HIS A 330 9.93 -21.41 3.65
C HIS A 330 8.79 -20.65 2.99
N ARG A 331 9.07 -19.98 1.88
CA ARG A 331 8.06 -19.40 0.99
C ARG A 331 8.39 -19.68 -0.48
N LYS A 332 7.37 -19.84 -1.29
CA LYS A 332 7.45 -20.07 -2.74
C LYS A 332 6.58 -19.07 -3.48
N LEU A 333 6.89 -18.80 -4.73
CA LEU A 333 5.97 -18.09 -5.60
C LEU A 333 4.68 -18.88 -5.80
N LYS A 334 3.54 -18.20 -5.92
CA LYS A 334 2.29 -18.84 -6.34
C LYS A 334 2.51 -19.54 -7.69
N LYS A 335 1.93 -20.73 -7.85
CA LYS A 335 2.07 -21.53 -9.10
C LYS A 335 1.68 -20.73 -10.34
N SER A 336 0.66 -19.86 -10.26
CA SER A 336 0.26 -18.97 -11.35
C SER A 336 1.34 -17.96 -11.71
N THR A 337 1.99 -17.33 -10.71
CA THR A 337 3.09 -16.39 -10.90
C THR A 337 4.32 -17.06 -11.50
N ALA A 338 4.69 -18.25 -11.01
CA ALA A 338 5.80 -19.03 -11.55
C ALA A 338 5.59 -19.42 -13.03
N ARG A 339 4.39 -19.93 -13.37
CA ARG A 339 4.02 -20.24 -14.78
C ARG A 339 4.09 -19.02 -15.69
N LYS A 340 3.66 -17.86 -15.17
CA LYS A 340 3.73 -16.59 -15.91
C LYS A 340 5.16 -16.16 -16.17
N ILE A 341 6.05 -16.25 -15.18
CA ILE A 341 7.49 -15.94 -15.34
C ILE A 341 8.08 -16.85 -16.40
N ILE A 342 7.86 -18.17 -16.34
CA ILE A 342 8.35 -19.13 -17.34
C ILE A 342 7.89 -18.72 -18.75
N ARG A 343 6.58 -18.39 -18.94
CA ARG A 343 6.06 -17.98 -20.24
C ARG A 343 6.73 -16.71 -20.75
N LYS A 344 6.89 -15.70 -19.88
CA LYS A 344 7.54 -14.43 -20.25
C LYS A 344 9.02 -14.62 -20.59
N VAL A 345 9.73 -15.48 -19.84
CA VAL A 345 11.14 -15.79 -20.13
C VAL A 345 11.27 -16.49 -21.49
N LYS A 346 10.39 -17.43 -21.83
CA LYS A 346 10.36 -18.03 -23.18
C LYS A 346 10.18 -16.99 -24.26
N VAL A 347 9.27 -16.02 -24.08
CA VAL A 347 9.04 -14.94 -25.06
C VAL A 347 10.27 -14.07 -25.23
N ILE A 348 10.92 -13.61 -24.16
CA ILE A 348 12.12 -12.77 -24.28
C ILE A 348 13.32 -13.54 -24.86
N CYS A 349 13.44 -14.84 -24.58
CA CYS A 349 14.45 -15.69 -25.21
C CYS A 349 14.18 -15.82 -26.72
N TYR A 350 12.94 -16.03 -27.13
CA TYR A 350 12.55 -16.08 -28.53
C TYR A 350 12.82 -14.75 -29.26
N GLN A 351 12.41 -13.61 -28.67
CA GLN A 351 12.69 -12.27 -29.23
C GLN A 351 14.19 -12.00 -29.38
N LEU A 352 15.01 -12.46 -28.43
CA LEU A 352 16.46 -12.40 -28.54
C LEU A 352 16.95 -13.27 -29.73
N SER A 353 16.39 -14.50 -29.90
CA SER A 353 16.84 -15.43 -30.93
C SER A 353 16.53 -14.98 -32.35
N ILE A 354 15.50 -14.17 -32.54
CA ILE A 354 15.13 -13.62 -33.86
C ILE A 354 15.63 -12.18 -34.08
N GLY A 355 16.45 -11.65 -33.15
CA GLY A 355 17.04 -10.32 -33.27
C GLY A 355 16.08 -9.14 -32.94
N GLU A 356 14.84 -9.40 -32.50
CA GLU A 356 13.89 -8.36 -32.09
C GLU A 356 14.24 -7.70 -30.76
N MET A 357 15.21 -8.27 -30.02
CA MET A 357 15.67 -7.76 -28.73
C MET A 357 17.17 -7.70 -28.65
N THR A 358 17.72 -6.62 -28.09
CA THR A 358 19.16 -6.51 -27.84
C THR A 358 19.58 -7.33 -26.60
N LYS A 359 20.87 -7.73 -26.55
CA LYS A 359 21.45 -8.44 -25.39
C LYS A 359 21.28 -7.64 -24.08
N ASP A 360 21.45 -6.33 -24.13
CA ASP A 360 21.32 -5.47 -22.94
C ASP A 360 19.87 -5.33 -22.48
N GLU A 361 18.92 -5.29 -23.39
CA GLU A 361 17.51 -5.31 -23.05
C GLU A 361 17.10 -6.65 -22.44
N PHE A 362 17.60 -7.76 -22.99
CA PHE A 362 17.39 -9.09 -22.42
C PHE A 362 17.93 -9.17 -21.00
N LYS A 363 19.19 -8.73 -20.76
CA LYS A 363 19.79 -8.71 -19.41
C LYS A 363 18.93 -7.92 -18.42
N ARG A 364 18.47 -6.71 -18.79
CA ARG A 364 17.60 -5.89 -17.93
C ARG A 364 16.28 -6.59 -17.60
N ARG A 365 15.61 -7.21 -18.59
CA ARG A 365 14.37 -7.94 -18.39
C ARG A 365 14.56 -9.21 -17.55
N ALA A 366 15.62 -9.97 -17.78
CA ALA A 366 15.97 -11.15 -17.01
C ALA A 366 16.28 -10.80 -15.54
N ALA A 367 17.03 -9.72 -15.31
CA ALA A 367 17.35 -9.24 -13.96
C ALA A 367 16.08 -8.90 -13.13
N SER A 368 15.02 -8.41 -13.77
CA SER A 368 13.77 -8.11 -13.07
C SER A 368 13.09 -9.38 -12.53
N TYR A 369 13.16 -10.49 -13.25
CA TYR A 369 12.65 -11.79 -12.75
C TYR A 369 13.53 -12.35 -11.64
N HIS A 370 14.87 -12.22 -11.78
CA HIS A 370 15.79 -12.63 -10.73
C HIS A 370 15.54 -11.87 -9.43
N GLY A 371 15.29 -10.55 -9.49
CA GLY A 371 14.92 -9.72 -8.33
C GLY A 371 13.70 -10.23 -7.56
N ILE A 372 12.74 -10.91 -8.22
CA ILE A 372 11.61 -11.55 -7.55
C ILE A 372 12.01 -12.87 -6.90
N LEU A 373 12.88 -13.64 -7.57
CA LEU A 373 13.25 -15.00 -7.18
C LEU A 373 14.14 -15.06 -5.93
N ILE A 374 14.97 -14.04 -5.69
CA ILE A 374 15.83 -13.96 -4.49
C ILE A 374 15.04 -13.86 -3.19
N HIS A 375 13.78 -13.46 -3.24
CA HIS A 375 12.91 -13.33 -2.08
C HIS A 375 12.12 -14.60 -1.73
N CYS A 376 12.41 -15.75 -2.36
CA CYS A 376 11.70 -16.99 -2.08
C CYS A 376 12.54 -18.23 -2.40
N ASN A 377 12.09 -19.40 -1.95
CA ASN A 377 12.72 -20.68 -2.30
C ASN A 377 12.40 -21.00 -3.77
N SER A 378 13.31 -20.60 -4.65
CA SER A 378 13.12 -20.61 -6.09
C SER A 378 14.07 -21.54 -6.84
N HIS A 379 14.89 -22.36 -6.16
CA HIS A 379 15.91 -23.20 -6.79
C HIS A 379 15.40 -23.99 -8.01
N GLY A 380 14.32 -24.77 -7.87
CA GLY A 380 13.74 -25.52 -9.00
C GLY A 380 13.23 -24.61 -10.14
N LEU A 381 12.70 -23.42 -9.83
CA LEU A 381 12.29 -22.47 -10.86
C LEU A 381 13.50 -21.83 -11.55
N CYS A 382 14.55 -21.49 -10.82
CA CYS A 382 15.83 -20.99 -11.40
C CYS A 382 16.45 -22.04 -12.33
N THR A 383 16.48 -23.32 -11.92
CA THR A 383 16.99 -24.42 -12.76
C THR A 383 16.19 -24.55 -14.05
N GLU A 384 14.84 -24.46 -14.00
CA GLU A 384 14.01 -24.51 -15.19
C GLU A 384 14.23 -23.31 -16.10
N LEU A 385 14.36 -22.08 -15.54
CA LEU A 385 14.66 -20.88 -16.32
C LEU A 385 16.04 -20.97 -17.00
N ASN A 386 17.03 -21.47 -16.30
CA ASN A 386 18.37 -21.71 -16.87
C ASN A 386 18.32 -22.74 -18.00
N ARG A 387 17.56 -23.82 -17.84
CA ARG A 387 17.36 -24.82 -18.89
C ARG A 387 16.76 -24.20 -20.17
N ILE A 388 15.71 -23.39 -20.00
CA ILE A 388 15.08 -22.65 -21.11
C ILE A 388 16.09 -21.73 -21.78
N TYR A 389 16.84 -20.95 -21.00
CA TYR A 389 17.84 -20.05 -21.53
C TYR A 389 18.92 -20.78 -22.33
N CYS A 390 19.53 -21.85 -21.77
CA CYS A 390 20.55 -22.64 -22.46
C CYS A 390 20.04 -23.26 -23.76
N SER A 391 18.77 -23.68 -23.84
CA SER A 391 18.19 -24.22 -25.08
C SER A 391 18.16 -23.19 -26.22
N TYR A 392 17.82 -21.91 -25.90
CA TYR A 392 17.81 -20.82 -26.88
C TYR A 392 19.22 -20.35 -27.24
N VAL A 393 20.16 -20.31 -26.29
CA VAL A 393 21.56 -19.93 -26.55
C VAL A 393 22.21 -20.91 -27.51
N LYS A 394 22.04 -22.22 -27.30
CA LYS A 394 22.55 -23.25 -28.24
C LYS A 394 22.02 -23.08 -29.66
N THR A 395 20.75 -22.74 -29.81
CA THR A 395 20.13 -22.46 -31.11
C THR A 395 20.78 -21.23 -31.78
N LEU A 396 21.10 -20.18 -31.01
CA LEU A 396 21.75 -18.97 -31.50
C LEU A 396 23.20 -19.21 -31.92
N GLU A 397 23.96 -20.01 -31.17
CA GLU A 397 25.31 -20.40 -31.50
C GLU A 397 25.37 -21.26 -32.78
N GLN A 398 24.39 -22.17 -32.96
CA GLN A 398 24.22 -22.94 -34.17
C GLN A 398 23.92 -22.08 -35.40
N ASN A 399 23.25 -20.94 -35.19
CA ASN A 399 22.91 -19.95 -36.22
C ASN A 399 24.00 -18.86 -36.40
N GLY A 400 25.20 -19.03 -35.83
CA GLY A 400 26.32 -18.12 -36.02
C GLY A 400 26.31 -16.83 -35.20
N ILE A 401 25.37 -16.70 -34.23
CA ILE A 401 25.25 -15.53 -33.35
C ILE A 401 26.02 -15.81 -32.04
N GLY A 402 27.29 -15.45 -32.00
CA GLY A 402 28.14 -15.65 -30.81
C GLY A 402 27.61 -14.96 -29.55
N LEU A 403 27.32 -15.72 -28.50
CA LEU A 403 26.78 -15.27 -27.21
C LEU A 403 27.68 -15.60 -26.01
N SER A 404 29.00 -15.60 -26.20
CA SER A 404 29.97 -16.04 -25.19
C SER A 404 29.98 -15.27 -23.85
N GLN A 405 29.07 -14.32 -23.58
CA GLN A 405 29.06 -13.51 -22.33
C GLN A 405 27.69 -13.22 -21.73
N VAL A 406 26.67 -14.00 -21.94
CA VAL A 406 25.39 -13.81 -21.23
C VAL A 406 25.32 -14.80 -20.06
N VAL A 407 25.97 -14.46 -18.96
CA VAL A 407 25.83 -15.18 -17.69
C VAL A 407 24.51 -14.79 -17.04
N VAL A 408 23.59 -15.73 -16.91
CA VAL A 408 22.48 -15.60 -15.95
C VAL A 408 23.12 -15.74 -14.55
N PRO A 409 22.96 -14.78 -13.63
CA PRO A 409 23.55 -14.91 -12.31
C PRO A 409 23.10 -16.22 -11.66
N GLU A 410 24.06 -17.04 -11.22
CA GLU A 410 23.73 -18.22 -10.41
C GLU A 410 23.00 -17.78 -9.15
N PRO A 411 21.99 -18.53 -8.72
CA PRO A 411 21.33 -18.27 -7.45
C PRO A 411 22.40 -18.37 -6.36
N LYS A 412 22.65 -17.27 -5.65
CA LYS A 412 23.40 -17.35 -4.41
C LYS A 412 22.72 -18.40 -3.56
N GLU A 413 23.44 -19.49 -3.25
CA GLU A 413 23.00 -20.41 -2.22
C GLU A 413 22.71 -19.56 -0.98
N THR A 414 21.44 -19.46 -0.63
CA THR A 414 21.05 -19.02 0.70
C THR A 414 21.55 -20.12 1.64
N LYS A 415 22.80 -20.00 2.07
CA LYS A 415 23.27 -20.69 3.26
C LYS A 415 22.26 -20.32 4.33
N THR A 416 21.43 -21.26 4.69
CA THR A 416 20.69 -21.26 5.92
C THR A 416 21.74 -21.43 7.01
N GLU A 417 22.50 -20.38 7.29
CA GLU A 417 23.16 -20.24 8.56
C GLU A 417 22.02 -20.18 9.58
N VAL A 418 21.75 -21.32 10.15
CA VAL A 418 21.20 -21.42 11.47
C VAL A 418 22.26 -20.80 12.37
N GLN A 419 22.29 -19.47 12.45
CA GLN A 419 22.92 -18.80 13.57
C GLN A 419 22.08 -19.22 14.78
N THR A 420 22.55 -20.26 15.45
CA THR A 420 22.35 -20.44 16.87
C THR A 420 22.87 -19.16 17.50
N VAL A 421 21.97 -18.20 17.73
CA VAL A 421 22.22 -17.08 18.62
C VAL A 421 22.34 -17.71 20.00
N GLU A 422 23.54 -18.09 20.39
CA GLU A 422 23.91 -18.28 21.77
C GLU A 422 23.58 -16.95 22.46
N CYS A 423 22.57 -16.97 23.29
CA CYS A 423 22.22 -15.91 24.21
C CYS A 423 23.41 -15.77 25.18
N HIS A 424 24.39 -14.94 24.86
CA HIS A 424 25.29 -14.40 25.87
C HIS A 424 24.44 -13.53 26.81
N ARG A 425 23.96 -14.19 27.89
CA ARG A 425 23.67 -13.50 29.15
C ARG A 425 25.00 -12.93 29.62
N ASN A 426 25.14 -11.62 29.51
CA ASN A 426 25.91 -10.75 30.39
C ASN A 426 26.34 -9.50 29.59
N ASN A 427 25.57 -8.43 29.81
CA ASN A 427 26.04 -7.05 30.02
C ASN A 427 24.82 -6.13 30.02
N ARG A 428 24.06 -6.18 31.10
CA ARG A 428 23.29 -5.01 31.52
C ARG A 428 24.19 -4.22 32.47
N PRO A 429 24.41 -2.91 32.24
CA PRO A 429 25.01 -2.07 33.26
C PRO A 429 24.07 -2.05 34.47
N PRO A 430 24.61 -2.00 35.73
CA PRO A 430 23.79 -2.00 36.92
C PRO A 430 22.89 -0.76 36.95
N LEU A 431 21.62 -0.97 37.25
CA LEU A 431 20.67 0.08 37.60
C LEU A 431 21.24 0.83 38.81
N ARG A 432 21.56 2.11 38.66
CA ARG A 432 21.86 3.00 39.78
C ARG A 432 20.61 3.09 40.64
N SER A 433 20.77 2.77 41.93
CA SER A 433 19.74 2.95 42.94
C SER A 433 19.48 4.43 43.17
N CYS A 434 18.23 4.77 43.48
CA CYS A 434 17.75 6.14 43.70
C CYS A 434 18.32 6.87 44.95
N GLU A 435 19.44 6.43 45.51
CA GLU A 435 20.02 7.04 46.71
C GLU A 435 21.23 7.95 46.45
N ASP A 436 21.76 8.05 45.24
CA ASP A 436 22.94 8.88 44.93
C ASP A 436 22.63 10.27 44.31
N ALA A 437 21.37 10.70 44.30
CA ALA A 437 20.96 12.01 43.74
C ALA A 437 20.90 13.17 44.73
N SER A 438 21.48 13.02 45.95
CA SER A 438 21.38 14.05 46.99
C SER A 438 22.73 14.61 47.46
N ARG A 439 23.83 14.46 46.73
CA ARG A 439 25.16 14.97 47.17
C ARG A 439 25.92 15.89 46.22
N ASP A 440 25.37 16.35 45.12
CA ASP A 440 26.06 17.29 44.21
C ASP A 440 25.39 18.66 44.09
N HIS A 441 24.78 19.16 45.15
CA HIS A 441 24.31 20.54 45.27
C HIS A 441 24.91 21.27 46.45
N GLN A 442 26.25 21.32 46.56
CA GLN A 442 26.98 22.29 47.38
C GLN A 442 28.41 22.39 46.85
N GLN A 443 28.66 23.26 45.93
CA GLN A 443 29.90 24.03 45.73
C GLN A 443 29.92 24.66 44.33
N ALA A 444 29.43 25.86 44.20
CA ALA A 444 29.98 26.92 43.37
C ALA A 444 29.29 28.22 43.74
N GLY A 445 29.93 28.91 44.62
CA GLY A 445 29.56 30.24 45.04
C GLY A 445 29.95 31.29 44.04
N ILE A 446 29.11 32.29 43.95
CA ILE A 446 29.38 33.75 43.89
C ILE A 446 30.66 34.20 43.17
N VAL A 447 30.47 34.84 41.99
CA VAL A 447 31.20 36.11 41.67
C VAL A 447 30.24 37.05 40.94
N HIS A 448 30.04 38.20 41.52
CA HIS A 448 29.44 39.42 40.97
C HIS A 448 30.40 40.13 40.02
N SER A 449 29.85 40.77 39.03
CA SER A 449 30.13 42.15 38.46
C SER A 449 29.56 42.16 37.05
N GLY A 450 28.73 43.05 36.61
CA GLY A 450 28.70 44.49 36.75
C GLY A 450 28.90 45.09 35.36
N ASP A 451 28.02 45.99 34.99
CA ASP A 451 28.12 47.03 33.90
C ASP A 451 27.67 46.62 32.51
N GLU A 452 26.52 47.08 32.08
CA GLU A 452 26.13 48.43 31.55
C GLU A 452 26.47 48.66 30.06
N CYS A 453 25.43 49.17 29.37
CA CYS A 453 25.38 50.11 28.23
C CYS A 453 25.65 49.59 26.81
N GLY A 454 24.64 49.58 25.98
CA GLY A 454 24.31 50.71 25.09
C GLY A 454 24.72 50.48 23.63
N GLY A 455 23.78 50.59 22.73
CA GLY A 455 23.98 50.71 21.28
C GLY A 455 22.90 50.00 20.49
#